data_fbf2d133266d8e3d814c4b80ce2aa55f
#
_entry.id   fbf2d133266d8e3d814c4b80ce2aa55f
#
_cell.length_a   1.000
_cell.length_b   1.000
_cell.length_c   1.000
_cell.angle_alpha   90.00
_cell.angle_beta   90.00
_cell.angle_gamma   90.00
#
_symmetry.space_group_name_H-M   'P 1'
#
loop_
_entity.id
_entity.type
_entity.pdbx_description
1 polymer ?
#
loop_
_entity_poly.entity_id
_entity_poly.type
_entity_poly.pdbx_seq_one_letter_code
_entity_poly.pdbx_strand_id
1 'polypeptide(L)'
;PVRFFDGFYLRSHKLSVEAAKNARELLLKEYRGVLSTHSKSMPGFPFGSVVPYCLDEQGRPLILISRIAQHTHNLQKDPKCSLLVGEREADDVQAVGRLTYLAEAQKLEDPAAIEAAAERYYRYFPDSQNYHKAHDFDFWVLNPVRHRYIGGFGAIHWVDQLTLANPFAGKAEISMVEHMNSDHAKAIAHYVELSGLPQTVPAQLA
;
A
#
# COMPACT_ATOMS: atom_id res chain seq x y z
N PRO A 1 -32.19 -25.61 -19.93
CA PRO A 1 -30.99 -24.97 -20.45
C PRO A 1 -30.56 -23.75 -19.64
N VAL A 2 -30.62 -23.76 -18.30
CA VAL A 2 -30.25 -22.63 -17.42
C VAL A 2 -29.01 -22.92 -16.57
N ARG A 3 -28.58 -24.18 -16.47
CA ARG A 3 -27.49 -24.58 -15.56
C ARG A 3 -26.03 -24.26 -16.02
N PHE A 4 -25.79 -23.92 -17.28
CA PHE A 4 -24.46 -23.62 -17.78
C PHE A 4 -24.01 -22.18 -17.48
N PHE A 5 -24.92 -21.23 -17.36
CA PHE A 5 -24.60 -19.82 -17.08
C PHE A 5 -24.28 -19.59 -15.61
N ASP A 6 -24.92 -20.29 -14.67
CA ASP A 6 -24.67 -20.14 -13.23
C ASP A 6 -23.27 -20.60 -12.82
N GLY A 7 -22.79 -21.72 -13.39
CA GLY A 7 -21.46 -22.23 -13.08
C GLY A 7 -20.31 -21.32 -13.58
N PHE A 8 -20.48 -20.69 -14.74
CA PHE A 8 -19.49 -19.77 -15.30
C PHE A 8 -19.45 -18.45 -14.50
N TYR A 9 -20.63 -17.91 -14.15
CA TYR A 9 -20.73 -16.68 -13.35
C TYR A 9 -20.13 -16.85 -11.94
N LEU A 10 -20.48 -17.94 -11.25
CA LEU A 10 -19.94 -18.27 -9.93
C LEU A 10 -18.41 -18.49 -9.96
N ARG A 11 -17.88 -19.13 -10.99
CA ARG A 11 -16.45 -19.34 -11.17
C ARG A 11 -15.71 -18.06 -11.47
N SER A 12 -16.25 -17.20 -12.31
CA SER A 12 -15.71 -15.87 -12.63
C SER A 12 -15.70 -14.96 -11.40
N HIS A 13 -16.77 -14.96 -10.63
CA HIS A 13 -16.87 -14.19 -9.38
C HIS A 13 -15.86 -14.68 -8.33
N LYS A 14 -15.72 -15.99 -8.15
CA LYS A 14 -14.75 -16.58 -7.22
C LYS A 14 -13.30 -16.22 -7.59
N LEU A 15 -12.95 -16.26 -8.87
CA LEU A 15 -11.63 -15.86 -9.37
C LEU A 15 -11.35 -14.37 -9.16
N SER A 16 -12.37 -13.51 -9.30
CA SER A 16 -12.26 -12.07 -9.05
C SER A 16 -12.02 -11.77 -7.56
N VAL A 17 -12.71 -12.47 -6.66
CA VAL A 17 -12.52 -12.33 -5.20
C VAL A 17 -11.13 -12.80 -4.77
N GLU A 18 -10.64 -13.91 -5.31
CA GLU A 18 -9.30 -14.42 -5.01
C GLU A 18 -8.23 -13.45 -5.53
N ALA A 19 -8.39 -12.91 -6.74
CA ALA A 19 -7.49 -11.91 -7.28
C ALA A 19 -7.45 -10.62 -6.43
N ALA A 20 -8.60 -10.17 -5.92
CA ALA A 20 -8.68 -9.02 -5.02
C ALA A 20 -7.95 -9.28 -3.69
N LYS A 21 -8.12 -10.48 -3.13
CA LYS A 21 -7.42 -10.91 -1.91
C LYS A 21 -5.90 -10.91 -2.11
N ASN A 22 -5.42 -11.57 -3.16
CA ASN A 22 -4.00 -11.66 -3.45
C ASN A 22 -3.36 -10.29 -3.76
N ALA A 23 -4.08 -9.42 -4.49
CA ALA A 23 -3.66 -8.05 -4.74
C ALA A 23 -3.54 -7.24 -3.45
N ARG A 24 -4.50 -7.42 -2.54
CA ARG A 24 -4.48 -6.81 -1.21
C ARG A 24 -3.31 -7.30 -0.36
N GLU A 25 -3.09 -8.62 -0.32
CA GLU A 25 -1.98 -9.23 0.42
C GLU A 25 -0.63 -8.70 -0.09
N LEU A 26 -0.46 -8.59 -1.40
CA LEU A 26 0.74 -8.01 -2.00
C LEU A 26 0.94 -6.55 -1.59
N LEU A 27 -0.12 -5.73 -1.64
CA LEU A 27 -0.06 -4.33 -1.26
C LEU A 27 0.27 -4.13 0.22
N LEU A 28 -0.17 -5.03 1.09
CA LEU A 28 0.12 -5.03 2.54
C LEU A 28 1.54 -5.52 2.85
N LYS A 29 2.02 -6.52 2.10
CA LYS A 29 3.32 -7.15 2.33
C LYS A 29 4.48 -6.27 1.88
N GLU A 30 4.29 -5.56 0.78
CA GLU A 30 5.31 -4.71 0.19
C GLU A 30 5.26 -3.30 0.79
N TYR A 31 6.41 -2.62 0.82
CA TYR A 31 6.53 -1.27 1.39
C TYR A 31 7.15 -0.25 0.43
N ARG A 32 7.35 -0.64 -0.83
CA ARG A 32 7.84 0.23 -1.90
C ARG A 32 7.26 -0.17 -3.24
N GLY A 33 7.13 0.79 -4.14
CA GLY A 33 6.67 0.55 -5.49
C GLY A 33 7.26 1.56 -6.47
N VAL A 34 6.98 1.37 -7.75
CA VAL A 34 7.30 2.33 -8.79
C VAL A 34 6.10 3.22 -9.03
N LEU A 35 6.20 4.47 -8.62
CA LEU A 35 5.21 5.51 -8.91
C LEU A 35 5.46 6.04 -10.32
N SER A 36 4.51 5.83 -11.22
CA SER A 36 4.52 6.36 -12.59
C SER A 36 3.61 7.57 -12.69
N THR A 37 4.14 8.67 -13.21
CA THR A 37 3.44 9.97 -13.34
C THR A 37 3.57 10.49 -14.77
N HIS A 38 2.72 11.44 -15.15
CA HIS A 38 2.85 12.12 -16.43
C HIS A 38 3.93 13.22 -16.33
N SER A 39 4.98 13.10 -17.16
CA SER A 39 6.09 14.05 -17.09
C SER A 39 5.66 15.47 -17.43
N LYS A 40 5.91 16.41 -16.52
CA LYS A 40 5.70 17.85 -16.75
C LYS A 40 6.78 18.42 -17.65
N SER A 41 8.03 18.00 -17.49
CA SER A 41 9.18 18.51 -18.22
C SER A 41 9.33 17.90 -19.61
N MET A 42 8.81 16.67 -19.82
CA MET A 42 8.83 15.95 -21.10
C MET A 42 7.41 15.47 -21.43
N PRO A 43 6.52 16.34 -21.94
CA PRO A 43 5.11 16.00 -22.19
C PRO A 43 4.96 14.78 -23.11
N GLY A 44 4.04 13.88 -22.73
CA GLY A 44 3.79 12.63 -23.46
C GLY A 44 4.64 11.44 -22.97
N PHE A 45 5.66 11.67 -22.16
CA PHE A 45 6.44 10.59 -21.56
C PHE A 45 5.96 10.24 -20.16
N PRO A 46 5.84 8.94 -19.82
CA PRO A 46 5.68 8.50 -18.43
C PRO A 46 7.00 8.70 -17.67
N PHE A 47 6.89 9.01 -16.37
CA PHE A 47 8.05 9.19 -15.49
C PHE A 47 7.91 8.29 -14.27
N GLY A 48 8.83 7.33 -14.12
CA GLY A 48 8.86 6.36 -13.02
C GLY A 48 9.78 6.79 -11.88
N SER A 49 9.36 6.60 -10.63
CA SER A 49 10.15 6.83 -9.43
C SER A 49 9.91 5.73 -8.42
N VAL A 50 10.96 5.23 -7.78
CA VAL A 50 10.77 4.32 -6.63
C VAL A 50 10.38 5.16 -5.42
N VAL A 51 9.26 4.80 -4.78
CA VAL A 51 8.79 5.45 -3.57
C VAL A 51 8.47 4.42 -2.49
N PRO A 52 8.84 4.67 -1.22
CA PRO A 52 8.31 3.91 -0.10
C PRO A 52 6.86 4.32 0.14
N TYR A 53 6.05 3.37 0.64
CA TYR A 53 4.68 3.63 1.04
C TYR A 53 4.27 2.76 2.23
N CYS A 54 3.31 3.23 2.99
CA CYS A 54 2.48 2.39 3.86
C CYS A 54 1.00 2.60 3.48
N LEU A 55 0.10 1.85 4.10
CA LEU A 55 -1.33 2.05 3.87
C LEU A 55 -1.92 2.93 4.98
N ASP A 56 -2.79 3.86 4.61
CA ASP A 56 -3.59 4.60 5.58
C ASP A 56 -4.72 3.74 6.17
N GLU A 57 -5.55 4.32 7.03
CA GLU A 57 -6.68 3.61 7.66
C GLU A 57 -7.75 3.13 6.67
N GLN A 58 -7.83 3.79 5.51
CA GLN A 58 -8.73 3.40 4.43
C GLN A 58 -8.09 2.39 3.47
N GLY A 59 -6.84 1.98 3.74
CA GLY A 59 -6.09 1.04 2.90
C GLY A 59 -5.53 1.66 1.62
N ARG A 60 -5.40 2.99 1.55
CA ARG A 60 -4.81 3.70 0.43
C ARG A 60 -3.31 3.86 0.62
N PRO A 61 -2.49 3.74 -0.43
CA PRO A 61 -1.07 4.04 -0.31
C PRO A 61 -0.83 5.48 0.12
N LEU A 62 -0.10 5.63 1.23
CA LEU A 62 0.38 6.89 1.79
C LEU A 62 1.85 7.01 1.49
N ILE A 63 2.26 8.08 0.82
CA ILE A 63 3.64 8.37 0.44
C ILE A 63 4.10 9.70 1.04
N LEU A 64 5.38 9.79 1.35
CA LEU A 64 6.04 11.02 1.80
C LEU A 64 7.08 11.41 0.75
N ILE A 65 6.84 12.51 0.04
CA ILE A 65 7.65 12.90 -1.11
C ILE A 65 8.11 14.36 -1.03
N SER A 66 9.34 14.60 -1.53
CA SER A 66 9.95 15.92 -1.52
C SER A 66 9.26 16.87 -2.49
N ARG A 67 9.08 18.13 -2.08
CA ARG A 67 8.50 19.21 -2.90
C ARG A 67 9.30 19.51 -4.15
N ILE A 68 10.61 19.29 -4.11
CA ILE A 68 11.52 19.55 -5.25
C ILE A 68 11.63 18.35 -6.21
N ALA A 69 11.06 17.21 -5.87
CA ALA A 69 11.14 16.02 -6.71
C ALA A 69 10.33 16.15 -8.00
N GLN A 70 10.83 15.58 -9.09
CA GLN A 70 10.17 15.65 -10.39
C GLN A 70 8.76 15.03 -10.36
N HIS A 71 8.59 13.89 -9.66
CA HIS A 71 7.28 13.26 -9.50
C HIS A 71 6.27 14.17 -8.76
N THR A 72 6.71 14.96 -7.80
CA THR A 72 5.86 15.93 -7.10
C THR A 72 5.38 17.03 -8.05
N HIS A 73 6.28 17.60 -8.85
CA HIS A 73 5.90 18.57 -9.88
C HIS A 73 4.96 17.98 -10.95
N ASN A 74 5.14 16.70 -11.28
CA ASN A 74 4.27 15.99 -12.19
C ASN A 74 2.86 15.85 -11.62
N LEU A 75 2.74 15.37 -10.36
CA LEU A 75 1.46 15.19 -9.67
C LEU A 75 0.71 16.50 -9.41
N GLN A 76 1.42 17.60 -9.16
CA GLN A 76 0.82 18.93 -9.04
C GLN A 76 0.17 19.39 -10.36
N LYS A 77 0.72 18.96 -11.50
CA LYS A 77 0.17 19.28 -12.83
C LYS A 77 -0.95 18.33 -13.24
N ASP A 78 -0.77 17.04 -13.00
CA ASP A 78 -1.73 15.98 -13.31
C ASP A 78 -1.67 14.92 -12.20
N PRO A 79 -2.74 14.81 -11.37
CA PRO A 79 -2.75 13.90 -10.24
C PRO A 79 -2.84 12.42 -10.64
N LYS A 80 -3.12 12.12 -11.90
CA LYS A 80 -3.24 10.75 -12.40
C LYS A 80 -1.90 10.06 -12.36
N CYS A 81 -1.87 8.89 -11.72
CA CYS A 81 -0.66 8.11 -11.55
C CYS A 81 -0.97 6.62 -11.46
N SER A 82 0.08 5.83 -11.46
CA SER A 82 0.00 4.42 -11.06
C SER A 82 1.13 4.08 -10.11
N LEU A 83 0.84 3.20 -9.14
CA LEU A 83 1.86 2.57 -8.31
C LEU A 83 1.96 1.10 -8.73
N LEU A 84 3.11 0.71 -9.28
CA LEU A 84 3.43 -0.69 -9.57
C LEU A 84 4.10 -1.32 -8.36
N VAL A 85 3.47 -2.35 -7.82
CA VAL A 85 3.98 -3.17 -6.72
C VAL A 85 4.18 -4.59 -7.22
N GLY A 86 5.33 -5.18 -6.96
CA GLY A 86 5.65 -6.56 -7.30
C GLY A 86 6.34 -7.26 -6.15
N GLU A 87 6.22 -8.57 -6.10
CA GLU A 87 6.94 -9.38 -5.12
C GLU A 87 8.45 -9.17 -5.28
N ARG A 88 9.12 -8.97 -4.15
CA ARG A 88 10.58 -8.85 -4.08
C ARG A 88 11.22 -10.24 -4.13
N GLU A 89 12.50 -10.26 -4.48
CA GLU A 89 13.35 -11.46 -4.42
C GLU A 89 12.87 -12.61 -5.30
N ALA A 90 12.15 -12.29 -6.39
CA ALA A 90 11.73 -13.29 -7.35
C ALA A 90 12.78 -13.44 -8.46
N ASP A 91 13.25 -14.64 -8.69
CA ASP A 91 14.16 -14.98 -9.82
C ASP A 91 13.46 -14.76 -11.18
N ASP A 92 12.17 -15.06 -11.25
CA ASP A 92 11.34 -14.83 -12.43
C ASP A 92 10.18 -13.86 -12.10
N VAL A 93 10.35 -12.60 -12.45
CA VAL A 93 9.34 -11.55 -12.25
C VAL A 93 8.03 -11.78 -13.02
N GLN A 94 8.01 -12.69 -14.01
CA GLN A 94 6.80 -13.04 -14.77
C GLN A 94 5.96 -14.10 -14.05
N ALA A 95 6.60 -14.91 -13.22
CA ALA A 95 5.94 -15.99 -12.47
C ALA A 95 5.26 -15.52 -11.18
N VAL A 96 5.59 -14.32 -10.68
CA VAL A 96 5.13 -13.81 -9.38
C VAL A 96 4.03 -12.77 -9.49
N GLY A 97 3.41 -12.48 -8.34
CA GLY A 97 2.36 -11.48 -8.21
C GLY A 97 2.87 -10.05 -8.47
N ARG A 98 2.10 -9.30 -9.25
CA ARG A 98 2.31 -7.87 -9.46
C ARG A 98 0.99 -7.12 -9.56
N LEU A 99 0.96 -5.94 -8.99
CA LEU A 99 -0.20 -5.06 -8.92
C LEU A 99 0.13 -3.71 -9.55
N THR A 100 -0.66 -3.29 -10.53
CA THR A 100 -0.71 -1.90 -10.98
C THR A 100 -1.92 -1.24 -10.33
N TYR A 101 -1.66 -0.33 -9.39
CA TYR A 101 -2.64 0.44 -8.66
C TYR A 101 -2.83 1.79 -9.36
N LEU A 102 -3.91 1.95 -10.15
CA LEU A 102 -4.24 3.21 -10.81
C LEU A 102 -4.91 4.14 -9.81
N ALA A 103 -4.43 5.38 -9.73
CA ALA A 103 -4.87 6.33 -8.71
C ALA A 103 -4.86 7.78 -9.18
N GLU A 104 -5.54 8.62 -8.40
CA GLU A 104 -5.36 10.06 -8.38
C GLU A 104 -4.69 10.46 -7.06
N ALA A 105 -3.49 11.03 -7.16
CA ALA A 105 -2.73 11.45 -5.99
C ALA A 105 -3.29 12.75 -5.41
N GLN A 106 -3.41 12.80 -4.08
CA GLN A 106 -3.88 13.98 -3.35
C GLN A 106 -2.90 14.33 -2.24
N LYS A 107 -2.43 15.58 -2.25
CA LYS A 107 -1.65 16.12 -1.15
C LYS A 107 -2.54 16.28 0.09
N LEU A 108 -2.05 15.92 1.27
CA LEU A 108 -2.73 16.22 2.52
C LEU A 108 -2.47 17.69 2.91
N GLU A 109 -3.54 18.39 3.23
CA GLU A 109 -3.50 19.82 3.62
C GLU A 109 -4.06 20.05 5.03
N ASP A 110 -4.98 19.19 5.48
CA ASP A 110 -5.54 19.26 6.82
C ASP A 110 -4.49 18.88 7.88
N PRO A 111 -4.21 19.75 8.89
CA PRO A 111 -3.20 19.47 9.90
C PRO A 111 -3.45 18.19 10.69
N ALA A 112 -4.70 17.85 11.00
CA ALA A 112 -5.03 16.63 11.73
C ALA A 112 -4.76 15.38 10.87
N ALA A 113 -5.09 15.42 9.58
CA ALA A 113 -4.78 14.36 8.64
C ALA A 113 -3.26 14.19 8.43
N ILE A 114 -2.50 15.28 8.41
CA ILE A 114 -1.03 15.25 8.30
C ILE A 114 -0.42 14.59 9.55
N GLU A 115 -0.86 14.94 10.76
CA GLU A 115 -0.33 14.34 11.99
C GLU A 115 -0.68 12.84 12.08
N ALA A 116 -1.91 12.45 11.72
CA ALA A 116 -2.31 11.03 11.68
C ALA A 116 -1.48 10.25 10.63
N ALA A 117 -1.25 10.83 9.47
CA ALA A 117 -0.40 10.25 8.44
C ALA A 117 1.06 10.12 8.92
N ALA A 118 1.59 11.13 9.59
CA ALA A 118 2.95 11.12 10.14
C ALA A 118 3.11 10.06 11.22
N GLU A 119 2.18 9.99 12.17
CA GLU A 119 2.20 8.97 13.22
C GLU A 119 2.23 7.57 12.62
N ARG A 120 1.38 7.30 11.63
CA ARG A 120 1.33 6.01 10.96
C ARG A 120 2.58 5.73 10.11
N TYR A 121 2.98 6.67 9.25
CA TYR A 121 4.08 6.49 8.31
C TYR A 121 5.41 6.23 9.02
N TYR A 122 5.69 6.97 10.11
CA TYR A 122 6.95 6.84 10.84
C TYR A 122 7.07 5.57 11.69
N ARG A 123 5.96 4.84 11.93
CA ARG A 123 6.04 3.47 12.46
C ARG A 123 6.68 2.50 11.47
N TYR A 124 6.44 2.69 10.18
CA TYR A 124 7.04 1.88 9.10
C TYR A 124 8.42 2.40 8.67
N PHE A 125 8.62 3.71 8.73
CA PHE A 125 9.83 4.39 8.25
C PHE A 125 10.40 5.33 9.32
N PRO A 126 10.96 4.80 10.42
CA PRO A 126 11.46 5.62 11.54
C PRO A 126 12.61 6.54 11.14
N ASP A 127 13.44 6.15 10.16
CA ASP A 127 14.56 6.97 9.66
C ASP A 127 14.09 8.26 8.96
N SER A 128 12.83 8.30 8.51
CA SER A 128 12.22 9.48 7.89
C SER A 128 11.50 10.38 8.89
N GLN A 129 11.62 10.11 10.20
CA GLN A 129 10.88 10.81 11.23
C GLN A 129 11.08 12.33 11.14
N ASN A 130 9.96 13.07 11.18
CA ASN A 130 9.90 14.52 11.10
C ASN A 130 10.31 15.15 9.74
N TYR A 131 10.50 14.39 8.67
CA TYR A 131 10.83 14.97 7.36
C TYR A 131 9.81 16.00 6.89
N HIS A 132 8.52 15.81 7.18
CA HIS A 132 7.46 16.79 6.83
C HIS A 132 7.55 18.11 7.60
N LYS A 133 8.23 18.14 8.78
CA LYS A 133 8.43 19.35 9.60
C LYS A 133 9.79 19.98 9.36
N ALA A 134 10.83 19.16 9.23
CA ALA A 134 12.23 19.60 9.18
C ALA A 134 12.77 19.77 7.76
N HIS A 135 12.12 19.21 6.75
CA HIS A 135 12.55 19.18 5.36
C HIS A 135 11.39 19.50 4.39
N ASP A 136 11.72 19.63 3.11
CA ASP A 136 10.76 19.92 2.04
C ASP A 136 9.99 18.67 1.59
N PHE A 137 9.26 18.02 2.52
CA PHE A 137 8.46 16.84 2.24
C PHE A 137 7.00 17.07 2.60
N ASP A 138 6.11 16.51 1.79
CA ASP A 138 4.67 16.52 2.03
C ASP A 138 4.11 15.08 1.95
N PHE A 139 3.06 14.82 2.75
CA PHE A 139 2.28 13.60 2.65
C PHE A 139 1.27 13.67 1.52
N TRP A 140 1.19 12.58 0.77
CA TRP A 140 0.22 12.38 -0.30
C TRP A 140 -0.45 11.02 -0.13
N VAL A 141 -1.75 10.95 -0.45
CA VAL A 141 -2.49 9.68 -0.55
C VAL A 141 -2.80 9.39 -2.01
N LEU A 142 -2.80 8.11 -2.37
CA LEU A 142 -3.16 7.65 -3.70
C LEU A 142 -4.59 7.12 -3.67
N ASN A 143 -5.55 7.95 -4.12
CA ASN A 143 -6.96 7.58 -4.16
C ASN A 143 -7.20 6.57 -5.29
N PRO A 144 -7.77 5.38 -5.02
CA PRO A 144 -7.89 4.32 -6.00
C PRO A 144 -8.88 4.65 -7.11
N VAL A 145 -8.51 4.32 -8.33
CA VAL A 145 -9.40 4.35 -9.51
C VAL A 145 -9.72 2.93 -9.95
N ARG A 146 -8.70 2.11 -10.19
CA ARG A 146 -8.83 0.72 -10.60
C ARG A 146 -7.50 -0.01 -10.45
N HIS A 147 -7.54 -1.34 -10.38
CA HIS A 147 -6.36 -2.14 -10.15
C HIS A 147 -6.19 -3.23 -11.22
N ARG A 148 -4.96 -3.47 -11.65
CA ARG A 148 -4.61 -4.59 -12.51
C ARG A 148 -3.72 -5.55 -11.71
N TYR A 149 -4.24 -6.71 -11.37
CA TYR A 149 -3.48 -7.76 -10.71
C TYR A 149 -3.09 -8.86 -11.70
N ILE A 150 -1.84 -9.29 -11.63
CA ILE A 150 -1.31 -10.41 -12.37
C ILE A 150 -0.65 -11.35 -11.35
N GLY A 151 -1.20 -12.56 -11.20
CA GLY A 151 -0.75 -13.57 -10.24
C GLY A 151 0.11 -14.66 -10.88
N GLY A 152 1.08 -14.29 -11.72
CA GLY A 152 1.86 -15.22 -12.52
C GLY A 152 1.24 -15.52 -13.89
N PHE A 153 1.67 -16.61 -14.53
CA PHE A 153 1.23 -16.98 -15.87
C PHE A 153 -0.29 -17.25 -15.93
N GLY A 154 -1.00 -16.48 -16.77
CA GLY A 154 -2.42 -16.68 -17.07
C GLY A 154 -3.42 -16.12 -16.05
N ALA A 155 -2.99 -15.71 -14.86
CA ALA A 155 -3.88 -15.12 -13.84
C ALA A 155 -3.89 -13.60 -13.94
N ILE A 156 -4.65 -13.06 -14.88
CA ILE A 156 -4.70 -11.63 -15.20
C ILE A 156 -6.10 -11.07 -14.94
N HIS A 157 -6.22 -10.16 -13.96
CA HIS A 157 -7.50 -9.65 -13.51
C HIS A 157 -7.53 -8.12 -13.41
N TRP A 158 -8.66 -7.53 -13.81
CA TRP A 158 -9.03 -6.21 -13.36
C TRP A 158 -9.79 -6.34 -12.05
N VAL A 159 -9.42 -5.55 -11.04
CA VAL A 159 -10.03 -5.52 -9.72
C VAL A 159 -10.51 -4.09 -9.48
N ASP A 160 -11.80 -3.92 -9.32
CA ASP A 160 -12.39 -2.59 -9.16
C ASP A 160 -12.25 -2.07 -7.72
N GLN A 161 -12.30 -2.97 -6.74
CA GLN A 161 -12.14 -2.61 -5.34
C GLN A 161 -11.20 -3.60 -4.63
N LEU A 162 -10.20 -3.05 -3.96
CA LEU A 162 -9.45 -3.74 -2.92
C LEU A 162 -10.12 -3.37 -1.60
N THR A 163 -11.05 -4.20 -1.14
CA THR A 163 -11.70 -3.98 0.16
C THR A 163 -10.68 -4.19 1.26
N LEU A 164 -10.14 -3.10 1.78
CA LEU A 164 -9.13 -3.06 2.84
C LEU A 164 -9.73 -2.52 4.16
N ALA A 165 -11.06 -2.47 4.26
CA ALA A 165 -11.70 -2.04 5.48
C ALA A 165 -11.27 -2.96 6.64
N ASN A 166 -10.64 -2.38 7.65
CA ASN A 166 -10.38 -3.06 8.91
C ASN A 166 -11.69 -3.14 9.70
N PRO A 167 -12.27 -4.36 9.90
CA PRO A 167 -13.53 -4.49 10.63
C PRO A 167 -13.39 -4.13 12.12
N PHE A 168 -12.17 -3.99 12.62
CA PHE A 168 -11.86 -3.66 14.00
C PHE A 168 -11.39 -2.21 14.18
N ALA A 169 -11.40 -1.39 13.12
CA ALA A 169 -10.91 -0.02 13.16
C ALA A 169 -11.48 0.80 14.32
N GLY A 170 -10.68 1.73 14.84
CA GLY A 170 -11.02 2.61 15.93
C GLY A 170 -10.82 1.98 17.30
N LYS A 171 -11.76 2.17 18.24
CA LYS A 171 -11.60 1.75 19.65
C LYS A 171 -11.33 0.26 19.83
N ALA A 172 -11.89 -0.60 18.98
CA ALA A 172 -11.67 -2.04 19.07
C ALA A 172 -10.21 -2.40 18.75
N GLU A 173 -9.65 -1.85 17.67
CA GLU A 173 -8.25 -2.04 17.29
C GLU A 173 -7.30 -1.55 18.38
N ILE A 174 -7.51 -0.33 18.86
CA ILE A 174 -6.70 0.26 19.95
C ILE A 174 -6.69 -0.64 21.17
N SER A 175 -7.87 -1.06 21.63
CA SER A 175 -7.99 -1.94 22.80
C SER A 175 -7.33 -3.30 22.60
N MET A 176 -7.42 -3.87 21.39
CA MET A 176 -6.78 -5.15 21.07
C MET A 176 -5.26 -5.03 21.04
N VAL A 177 -4.73 -3.96 20.47
CA VAL A 177 -3.28 -3.67 20.41
C VAL A 177 -2.72 -3.42 21.82
N GLU A 178 -3.40 -2.58 22.61
CA GLU A 178 -3.02 -2.33 24.01
C GLU A 178 -3.00 -3.60 24.85
N HIS A 179 -4.05 -4.41 24.77
CA HIS A 179 -4.12 -5.70 25.47
C HIS A 179 -2.98 -6.64 25.07
N MET A 180 -2.71 -6.79 23.77
CA MET A 180 -1.63 -7.64 23.31
C MET A 180 -0.26 -7.14 23.78
N ASN A 181 -0.02 -5.84 23.75
CA ASN A 181 1.26 -5.27 24.16
C ASN A 181 1.47 -5.34 25.68
N SER A 182 0.40 -5.20 26.51
CA SER A 182 0.48 -5.28 27.96
C SER A 182 0.55 -6.73 28.46
N ASP A 183 -0.36 -7.58 28.01
CA ASP A 183 -0.59 -8.89 28.62
C ASP A 183 0.15 -10.02 27.91
N HIS A 184 0.52 -9.81 26.64
CA HIS A 184 1.13 -10.83 25.79
C HIS A 184 2.51 -10.45 25.22
N ALA A 185 3.23 -9.51 25.83
CA ALA A 185 4.55 -9.04 25.38
C ALA A 185 5.57 -10.19 25.19
N LYS A 186 5.53 -11.23 26.05
CA LYS A 186 6.40 -12.41 25.90
C LYS A 186 6.08 -13.23 24.66
N ALA A 187 4.79 -13.37 24.31
CA ALA A 187 4.38 -14.07 23.09
C ALA A 187 4.80 -13.30 21.84
N ILE A 188 4.65 -11.97 21.85
CA ILE A 188 5.10 -11.10 20.76
C ILE A 188 6.62 -11.22 20.56
N ALA A 189 7.41 -11.17 21.63
CA ALA A 189 8.85 -11.36 21.58
C ALA A 189 9.24 -12.72 20.97
N HIS A 190 8.54 -13.79 21.36
CA HIS A 190 8.76 -15.12 20.81
C HIS A 190 8.42 -15.21 19.31
N TYR A 191 7.36 -14.55 18.85
CA TYR A 191 7.04 -14.49 17.41
C TYR A 191 8.12 -13.77 16.60
N VAL A 192 8.69 -12.69 17.14
CA VAL A 192 9.82 -12.00 16.48
C VAL A 192 11.05 -12.90 16.43
N GLU A 193 11.36 -13.62 17.50
CA GLU A 193 12.46 -14.61 17.53
C GLU A 193 12.26 -15.69 16.45
N LEU A 194 11.07 -16.27 16.35
CA LEU A 194 10.73 -17.28 15.34
C LEU A 194 10.83 -16.73 13.91
N SER A 195 10.63 -15.43 13.70
CA SER A 195 10.76 -14.79 12.39
C SER A 195 12.21 -14.62 11.93
N GLY A 196 13.19 -14.82 12.83
CA GLY A 196 14.62 -14.59 12.55
C GLY A 196 15.01 -13.11 12.43
N LEU A 197 14.11 -12.18 12.76
CA LEU A 197 14.40 -10.76 12.75
C LEU A 197 15.25 -10.37 13.99
N PRO A 198 16.25 -9.47 13.83
CA PRO A 198 17.03 -8.98 14.97
C PRO A 198 16.15 -8.16 15.91
N GLN A 199 16.15 -8.51 17.19
CA GLN A 199 15.49 -7.71 18.24
C GLN A 199 16.43 -6.59 18.70
N THR A 200 16.20 -5.38 18.24
CA THR A 200 16.93 -4.18 18.65
C THR A 200 16.19 -3.36 19.73
N VAL A 201 14.86 -3.57 19.84
CA VAL A 201 13.97 -2.94 20.82
C VAL A 201 12.91 -3.95 21.27
N PRO A 202 12.21 -3.73 22.40
CA PRO A 202 11.08 -4.58 22.77
C PRO A 202 10.05 -4.66 21.64
N ALA A 203 9.66 -5.88 21.26
CA ALA A 203 8.67 -6.09 20.22
C ALA A 203 7.28 -5.63 20.69
N GLN A 204 6.58 -4.88 19.84
CA GLN A 204 5.22 -4.40 20.07
C GLN A 204 4.41 -4.48 18.78
N LEU A 205 3.10 -4.68 18.92
CA LEU A 205 2.15 -4.45 17.82
C LEU A 205 1.93 -2.94 17.64
N ALA A 206 1.83 -2.54 16.38
CA ALA A 206 1.62 -1.15 15.99
C ALA A 206 0.20 -0.94 15.42
#